data_6d14b0aa8708be30f2c1cfe9809e5465
#
_entry.id   6d14b0aa8708be30f2c1cfe9809e5465
#
_cell.length_a   1.000
_cell.length_b   1.000
_cell.length_c   1.000
_cell.angle_alpha   90.00
_cell.angle_beta   90.00
_cell.angle_gamma   90.00
#
_symmetry.space_group_name_H-M   'P 1'
#
loop_
_entity.id
_entity.type
_entity.pdbx_description
1 polymer ?
#
loop_
_entity_poly.entity_id
_entity_poly.type
_entity_poly.pdbx_seq_one_letter_code
_entity_poly.pdbx_strand_id
1 'polypeptide(L)'
;MKIPCSTLKHGAIAVTCAAILGACSSAPPPARPVPPPITEDAAPEVLAGKVVWHDLLTHDAEASRDFYGAVFGWGFEESEEAPGRYWDITREGRVIGSIFAANADELDSPLWLVSISVPDVDGSASRAGALGASVTVPPSDLPNRGRYAVVEDPQGAFFVVLQSASGDPRDTQHREPGEWLWSELWTSDAPAAVAFYEDFLGYRSEGIAARLEEVAEDEYGEAIAEGDLPIVFFAMYTGEKVRAGIHQLPADGPPHWLPYVAVRDVAEAVARAVEQGGEVLLPPEAVNNGEAAILADPTGAPFGVQQWPRPEGGDR
;
A
#
# COMPACT_ATOMS: atom_id res chain seq x y z
N MET A 1 -13.39 7.40 -20.88
CA MET A 1 -13.60 5.93 -20.76
C MET A 1 -14.29 5.71 -19.42
N LYS A 2 -15.51 5.19 -19.37
CA LYS A 2 -16.26 5.04 -18.12
C LYS A 2 -15.73 3.82 -17.38
N ILE A 3 -15.10 4.04 -16.23
CA ILE A 3 -14.88 2.97 -15.23
C ILE A 3 -16.28 2.52 -14.79
N PRO A 4 -16.59 1.23 -14.79
CA PRO A 4 -17.89 0.77 -14.30
C PRO A 4 -17.99 1.07 -12.81
N CYS A 5 -18.77 2.08 -12.46
CA CYS A 5 -19.09 2.44 -11.10
C CYS A 5 -20.04 1.36 -10.57
N SER A 6 -19.53 0.33 -9.89
CA SER A 6 -20.33 -0.45 -8.98
C SER A 6 -20.48 0.41 -7.73
N THR A 7 -21.72 0.78 -7.43
CA THR A 7 -22.10 1.57 -6.25
C THR A 7 -21.62 0.90 -4.98
N LEU A 8 -20.41 1.24 -4.53
CA LEU A 8 -19.97 0.91 -3.17
C LEU A 8 -20.74 1.82 -2.20
N LYS A 9 -21.62 1.22 -1.45
CA LYS A 9 -22.21 1.82 -0.28
C LYS A 9 -21.11 2.02 0.75
N HIS A 10 -21.04 3.19 1.36
CA HIS A 10 -20.18 3.49 2.50
C HIS A 10 -20.53 2.52 3.65
N GLY A 11 -19.87 1.40 3.71
CA GLY A 11 -19.89 0.46 4.82
C GLY A 11 -18.61 0.67 5.63
N ALA A 12 -18.74 0.84 6.93
CA ALA A 12 -17.62 0.92 7.83
C ALA A 12 -16.76 -0.34 7.68
N ILE A 13 -15.50 -0.17 7.26
CA ILE A 13 -14.52 -1.26 7.28
C ILE A 13 -14.20 -1.53 8.76
N ALA A 14 -14.89 -2.48 9.36
CA ALA A 14 -14.44 -3.06 10.60
C ALA A 14 -13.28 -4.00 10.29
N VAL A 15 -12.06 -3.44 10.14
CA VAL A 15 -10.85 -4.26 10.16
C VAL A 15 -10.75 -4.83 11.57
N THR A 16 -11.45 -5.92 11.81
CA THR A 16 -11.42 -6.63 13.07
C THR A 16 -10.16 -7.49 13.18
N CYS A 17 -8.98 -6.86 13.03
CA CYS A 17 -7.77 -7.43 13.65
C CYS A 17 -7.92 -7.53 15.18
N ALA A 18 -8.98 -6.94 15.74
CA ALA A 18 -9.34 -6.97 17.16
C ALA A 18 -10.55 -7.84 17.48
N ALA A 19 -11.14 -8.57 16.54
CA ALA A 19 -12.28 -9.45 16.82
C ALA A 19 -11.88 -10.69 17.62
N ILE A 20 -11.26 -10.48 18.79
CA ILE A 20 -11.19 -11.49 19.83
C ILE A 20 -11.35 -10.78 21.18
N LEU A 21 -12.48 -10.09 21.35
CA LEU A 21 -12.97 -9.77 22.68
C LEU A 21 -14.49 -9.83 22.66
N GLY A 22 -15.05 -10.97 23.13
CA GLY A 22 -16.33 -11.01 23.74
C GLY A 22 -17.52 -11.54 22.93
N ALA A 23 -17.51 -12.84 22.64
CA ALA A 23 -18.73 -13.61 22.69
C ALA A 23 -18.44 -14.86 23.51
N CYS A 24 -19.35 -15.30 24.37
CA CYS A 24 -19.27 -16.51 25.16
C CYS A 24 -19.30 -17.74 24.23
N SER A 25 -18.20 -18.00 23.55
CA SER A 25 -17.92 -19.27 22.86
C SER A 25 -16.89 -20.00 23.71
N SER A 26 -17.16 -21.26 24.01
CA SER A 26 -16.27 -22.15 24.75
C SER A 26 -15.04 -22.61 23.95
N ALA A 27 -14.85 -22.10 22.75
CA ALA A 27 -13.65 -22.32 21.95
C ALA A 27 -12.55 -21.31 22.37
N PRO A 28 -11.29 -21.75 22.53
CA PRO A 28 -10.19 -20.82 22.72
C PRO A 28 -10.13 -19.86 21.51
N PRO A 29 -9.74 -18.60 21.73
CA PRO A 29 -9.52 -17.68 20.61
C PRO A 29 -8.50 -18.33 19.65
N PRO A 30 -8.66 -18.13 18.33
CA PRO A 30 -7.69 -18.61 17.37
C PRO A 30 -6.29 -18.08 17.74
N ALA A 31 -5.29 -18.95 17.62
CA ALA A 31 -3.92 -18.57 17.87
C ALA A 31 -3.56 -17.39 16.96
N ARG A 32 -2.87 -16.39 17.50
CA ARG A 32 -2.39 -15.27 16.70
C ARG A 32 -1.10 -15.72 16.01
N PRO A 33 -0.93 -15.39 14.71
CA PRO A 33 0.35 -15.64 14.05
C PRO A 33 1.46 -14.90 14.81
N VAL A 34 2.63 -15.52 14.86
CA VAL A 34 3.85 -14.87 15.35
C VAL A 34 4.64 -14.45 14.10
N PRO A 35 4.46 -13.22 13.63
CA PRO A 35 5.11 -12.78 12.40
C PRO A 35 6.63 -12.70 12.61
N PRO A 36 7.42 -12.86 11.55
CA PRO A 36 8.87 -12.70 11.62
C PRO A 36 9.25 -11.24 11.89
N PRO A 37 10.50 -10.96 12.30
CA PRO A 37 11.01 -9.60 12.37
C PRO A 37 10.95 -8.94 10.99
N ILE A 38 10.81 -7.60 10.96
CA ILE A 38 10.76 -6.81 9.72
C ILE A 38 12.07 -6.93 8.91
N THR A 39 13.19 -6.98 9.59
CA THR A 39 14.52 -7.03 8.98
C THR A 39 15.54 -7.67 9.90
N GLU A 40 16.55 -8.31 9.30
CA GLU A 40 17.76 -8.75 9.97
C GLU A 40 18.90 -7.73 9.87
N ASP A 41 18.79 -6.75 8.94
CA ASP A 41 19.76 -5.65 8.73
C ASP A 41 19.08 -4.30 8.96
N ALA A 42 18.99 -3.91 10.23
CA ALA A 42 18.37 -2.67 10.63
C ALA A 42 19.24 -1.44 10.34
N ALA A 43 18.57 -0.33 10.05
CA ALA A 43 19.19 0.98 10.13
C ALA A 43 19.58 1.29 11.59
N PRO A 44 20.62 2.13 11.81
CA PRO A 44 21.05 2.48 13.17
C PRO A 44 20.03 3.36 13.89
N GLU A 45 19.08 3.91 13.19
CA GLU A 45 18.06 4.85 13.67
C GLU A 45 16.68 4.49 13.12
N VAL A 46 15.62 4.97 13.79
CA VAL A 46 14.24 4.87 13.30
C VAL A 46 14.10 5.78 12.08
N LEU A 47 13.67 5.21 10.97
CA LEU A 47 13.43 5.93 9.71
C LEU A 47 11.96 6.40 9.67
N ALA A 48 11.60 7.34 10.54
CA ALA A 48 10.22 7.82 10.67
C ALA A 48 9.63 8.22 9.32
N GLY A 49 8.39 7.79 9.08
CA GLY A 49 7.67 8.01 7.83
C GLY A 49 8.01 7.02 6.69
N LYS A 50 8.98 6.12 6.89
CA LYS A 50 9.28 5.08 5.90
C LYS A 50 8.22 3.99 5.92
N VAL A 51 7.73 3.56 4.75
CA VAL A 51 6.99 2.31 4.62
C VAL A 51 7.98 1.15 4.80
N VAL A 52 7.74 0.31 5.80
CA VAL A 52 8.66 -0.75 6.23
C VAL A 52 8.10 -2.14 6.05
N TRP A 53 6.79 -2.27 5.79
CA TRP A 53 6.15 -3.56 5.59
C TRP A 53 4.87 -3.45 4.77
N HIS A 54 4.49 -4.57 4.14
CA HIS A 54 3.28 -4.70 3.33
C HIS A 54 2.54 -5.97 3.72
N ASP A 55 1.27 -5.84 4.08
CA ASP A 55 0.36 -6.94 4.39
C ASP A 55 -0.77 -6.97 3.36
N LEU A 56 -0.96 -8.08 2.66
CA LEU A 56 -2.13 -8.30 1.83
C LEU A 56 -3.27 -8.86 2.69
N LEU A 57 -4.39 -8.16 2.71
CA LEU A 57 -5.64 -8.67 3.25
C LEU A 57 -6.51 -9.13 2.09
N THR A 58 -6.91 -10.39 2.06
CA THR A 58 -7.62 -10.98 0.92
C THR A 58 -8.66 -12.01 1.37
N HIS A 59 -9.70 -12.19 0.56
CA HIS A 59 -10.71 -13.23 0.78
C HIS A 59 -10.26 -14.61 0.28
N ASP A 60 -9.27 -14.66 -0.63
CA ASP A 60 -8.74 -15.88 -1.22
C ASP A 60 -7.21 -15.82 -1.29
N ALA A 61 -6.58 -16.25 -0.18
CA ALA A 61 -5.13 -16.25 -0.07
C ALA A 61 -4.46 -17.26 -1.03
N GLU A 62 -5.16 -18.33 -1.43
CA GLU A 62 -4.63 -19.31 -2.38
C GLU A 62 -4.52 -18.67 -3.76
N ALA A 63 -5.59 -18.04 -4.25
CA ALA A 63 -5.57 -17.32 -5.53
C ALA A 63 -4.50 -16.22 -5.56
N SER A 64 -4.39 -15.42 -4.47
CA SER A 64 -3.36 -14.39 -4.39
C SER A 64 -1.94 -14.97 -4.40
N ARG A 65 -1.66 -16.06 -3.65
CA ARG A 65 -0.34 -16.71 -3.64
C ARG A 65 0.04 -17.25 -5.02
N ASP A 66 -0.88 -17.95 -5.68
CA ASP A 66 -0.63 -18.49 -7.02
C ASP A 66 -0.33 -17.38 -8.00
N PHE A 67 -1.08 -16.28 -7.95
CA PHE A 67 -0.90 -15.10 -8.77
C PHE A 67 0.47 -14.45 -8.55
N TYR A 68 0.78 -14.01 -7.33
CA TYR A 68 2.04 -13.30 -7.04
C TYR A 68 3.26 -14.21 -7.21
N GLY A 69 3.12 -15.50 -6.93
CA GLY A 69 4.14 -16.50 -7.21
C GLY A 69 4.48 -16.61 -8.69
N ALA A 70 3.45 -16.66 -9.55
CA ALA A 70 3.63 -16.74 -11.01
C ALA A 70 4.13 -15.42 -11.61
N VAL A 71 3.64 -14.25 -11.11
CA VAL A 71 3.99 -12.95 -11.67
C VAL A 71 5.40 -12.50 -11.26
N PHE A 72 5.74 -12.63 -9.96
CA PHE A 72 6.99 -12.09 -9.40
C PHE A 72 7.99 -13.14 -8.92
N GLY A 73 7.62 -14.42 -8.92
CA GLY A 73 8.46 -15.47 -8.39
C GLY A 73 8.57 -15.47 -6.86
N TRP A 74 7.57 -14.91 -6.18
CA TRP A 74 7.53 -14.92 -4.73
C TRP A 74 7.24 -16.32 -4.18
N GLY A 75 7.86 -16.65 -3.03
CA GLY A 75 7.53 -17.83 -2.23
C GLY A 75 6.58 -17.48 -1.09
N PHE A 76 5.95 -18.49 -0.52
CA PHE A 76 4.99 -18.33 0.56
C PHE A 76 5.20 -19.40 1.62
N GLU A 77 5.30 -18.99 2.87
CA GLU A 77 5.47 -19.88 4.02
C GLU A 77 4.27 -19.73 4.95
N GLU A 78 3.50 -20.81 5.11
CA GLU A 78 2.32 -20.81 5.98
C GLU A 78 2.72 -20.79 7.45
N SER A 79 2.04 -19.95 8.26
CA SER A 79 2.24 -19.92 9.70
C SER A 79 1.67 -21.17 10.36
N GLU A 80 2.49 -21.85 11.16
CA GLU A 80 2.05 -23.02 11.95
C GLU A 80 1.04 -22.61 13.05
N GLU A 81 1.13 -21.39 13.57
CA GLU A 81 0.24 -20.87 14.61
C GLU A 81 -1.12 -20.42 14.07
N ALA A 82 -1.18 -20.08 12.78
CA ALA A 82 -2.42 -19.59 12.13
C ALA A 82 -2.61 -20.24 10.75
N PRO A 83 -2.73 -21.58 10.68
CA PRO A 83 -2.85 -22.30 9.42
C PRO A 83 -4.12 -21.88 8.67
N GLY A 84 -4.00 -21.69 7.36
CA GLY A 84 -5.08 -21.23 6.51
C GLY A 84 -5.43 -19.74 6.66
N ARG A 85 -4.71 -18.99 7.51
CA ARG A 85 -5.02 -17.58 7.76
C ARG A 85 -3.86 -16.62 7.56
N TYR A 86 -2.64 -17.09 7.65
CA TYR A 86 -1.46 -16.24 7.56
C TYR A 86 -0.31 -16.94 6.84
N TRP A 87 0.32 -16.20 5.91
CA TRP A 87 1.52 -16.62 5.19
C TRP A 87 2.53 -15.48 5.15
N ASP A 88 3.78 -15.82 5.36
CA ASP A 88 4.88 -14.93 5.02
C ASP A 88 5.15 -14.98 3.51
N ILE A 89 5.33 -13.79 2.91
CA ILE A 89 5.78 -13.65 1.53
C ILE A 89 7.30 -13.64 1.53
N THR A 90 7.92 -14.52 0.77
CA THR A 90 9.37 -14.61 0.69
C THR A 90 9.88 -14.32 -0.72
N ARG A 91 11.06 -13.73 -0.80
CA ARG A 91 11.83 -13.55 -2.03
C ARG A 91 13.30 -13.84 -1.75
N GLU A 92 13.88 -14.82 -2.48
CA GLU A 92 15.27 -15.22 -2.29
C GLU A 92 15.61 -15.54 -0.82
N GLY A 93 14.69 -16.21 -0.12
CA GLY A 93 14.86 -16.61 1.27
C GLY A 93 14.70 -15.47 2.31
N ARG A 94 14.35 -14.26 1.88
CA ARG A 94 14.03 -13.13 2.77
C ARG A 94 12.53 -12.92 2.84
N VAL A 95 11.99 -12.72 4.02
CA VAL A 95 10.59 -12.32 4.19
C VAL A 95 10.44 -10.86 3.79
N ILE A 96 9.47 -10.55 2.93
CA ILE A 96 9.24 -9.22 2.36
C ILE A 96 7.84 -8.67 2.61
N GLY A 97 6.93 -9.44 3.14
CA GLY A 97 5.54 -9.08 3.38
C GLY A 97 4.76 -10.26 3.95
N SER A 98 3.45 -10.10 4.07
CA SER A 98 2.57 -11.17 4.52
C SER A 98 1.21 -11.15 3.81
N ILE A 99 0.50 -12.29 3.90
CA ILE A 99 -0.90 -12.43 3.47
C ILE A 99 -1.74 -12.82 4.67
N PHE A 100 -2.86 -12.12 4.86
CA PHE A 100 -3.92 -12.48 5.79
C PHE A 100 -5.17 -12.88 5.02
N ALA A 101 -5.64 -14.10 5.24
CA ALA A 101 -6.97 -14.51 4.80
C ALA A 101 -8.02 -13.90 5.73
N ALA A 102 -8.88 -13.06 5.20
CA ALA A 102 -9.99 -12.43 5.89
C ALA A 102 -11.32 -12.95 5.33
N ASN A 103 -12.34 -13.05 6.17
CA ASN A 103 -13.67 -13.35 5.69
C ASN A 103 -14.39 -12.08 5.19
N ALA A 104 -15.46 -12.24 4.40
CA ALA A 104 -16.26 -11.12 3.91
C ALA A 104 -16.89 -10.26 5.03
N ASP A 105 -17.05 -10.80 6.24
CA ASP A 105 -17.52 -10.05 7.42
C ASP A 105 -16.38 -9.23 8.09
N GLU A 106 -15.13 -9.52 7.76
CA GLU A 106 -13.93 -8.89 8.33
C GLU A 106 -13.32 -7.85 7.38
N LEU A 107 -13.58 -7.97 6.09
CA LEU A 107 -12.97 -7.17 5.03
C LEU A 107 -13.97 -6.94 3.90
N ASP A 108 -14.25 -5.68 3.57
CA ASP A 108 -15.16 -5.35 2.46
C ASP A 108 -14.56 -5.64 1.09
N SER A 109 -13.27 -5.31 0.92
CA SER A 109 -12.52 -5.52 -0.33
C SER A 109 -11.06 -5.83 -0.04
N PRO A 110 -10.43 -6.72 -0.82
CA PRO A 110 -9.00 -6.99 -0.72
C PRO A 110 -8.16 -5.73 -0.90
N LEU A 111 -7.11 -5.61 -0.08
CA LEU A 111 -6.21 -4.44 -0.13
C LEU A 111 -4.81 -4.78 0.39
N TRP A 112 -3.85 -3.99 -0.05
CA TRP A 112 -2.54 -3.92 0.57
C TRP A 112 -2.54 -2.89 1.70
N LEU A 113 -2.17 -3.33 2.89
CA LEU A 113 -2.02 -2.50 4.07
C LEU A 113 -0.53 -2.22 4.28
N VAL A 114 -0.14 -0.95 4.26
CA VAL A 114 1.25 -0.54 4.48
C VAL A 114 1.51 -0.26 5.95
N SER A 115 2.69 -0.65 6.44
CA SER A 115 3.15 -0.25 7.77
C SER A 115 4.19 0.87 7.65
N ILE A 116 3.92 1.98 8.31
CA ILE A 116 4.76 3.19 8.32
C ILE A 116 5.49 3.25 9.65
N SER A 117 6.82 3.37 9.59
CA SER A 117 7.65 3.47 10.79
C SER A 117 7.41 4.77 11.55
N VAL A 118 7.23 4.64 12.86
CA VAL A 118 7.13 5.76 13.80
C VAL A 118 7.96 5.48 15.06
N PRO A 119 8.53 6.50 15.72
CA PRO A 119 9.31 6.31 16.94
C PRO A 119 8.46 6.00 18.18
N ASP A 120 7.18 6.35 18.17
CA ASP A 120 6.23 6.20 19.29
C ASP A 120 4.82 5.96 18.74
N VAL A 121 4.32 4.74 18.88
CA VAL A 121 2.99 4.35 18.37
C VAL A 121 1.86 4.97 19.19
N ASP A 122 2.00 5.06 20.53
CA ASP A 122 0.97 5.64 21.41
C ASP A 122 0.78 7.12 21.13
N GLY A 123 1.91 7.85 21.04
CA GLY A 123 1.92 9.26 20.66
C GLY A 123 1.39 9.48 19.24
N SER A 124 1.75 8.61 18.29
CA SER A 124 1.27 8.69 16.91
C SER A 124 -0.24 8.42 16.82
N ALA A 125 -0.77 7.40 17.49
CA ALA A 125 -2.20 7.14 17.54
C ALA A 125 -3.00 8.33 18.14
N SER A 126 -2.49 8.91 19.21
CA SER A 126 -3.11 10.10 19.82
C SER A 126 -3.09 11.30 18.87
N ARG A 127 -1.97 11.53 18.17
CA ARG A 127 -1.82 12.61 17.19
C ARG A 127 -2.73 12.42 15.99
N ALA A 128 -2.81 11.18 15.44
CA ALA A 128 -3.72 10.86 14.34
C ALA A 128 -5.17 11.23 14.69
N GLY A 129 -5.66 10.82 15.86
CA GLY A 129 -7.00 11.18 16.34
C GLY A 129 -7.20 12.70 16.49
N ALA A 130 -6.20 13.44 16.95
CA ALA A 130 -6.26 14.90 17.07
C ALA A 130 -6.32 15.60 15.68
N LEU A 131 -5.80 14.96 14.62
CA LEU A 131 -5.83 15.44 13.24
C LEU A 131 -7.04 14.92 12.44
N GLY A 132 -8.01 14.26 13.10
CA GLY A 132 -9.25 13.84 12.46
C GLY A 132 -9.24 12.42 11.89
N ALA A 133 -8.18 11.65 12.08
CA ALA A 133 -8.12 10.25 11.72
C ALA A 133 -8.83 9.36 12.77
N SER A 134 -9.20 8.15 12.37
CA SER A 134 -9.78 7.13 13.25
C SER A 134 -8.73 6.09 13.61
N VAL A 135 -8.57 5.76 14.89
CA VAL A 135 -7.73 4.64 15.34
C VAL A 135 -8.61 3.40 15.45
N THR A 136 -8.56 2.53 14.45
CA THR A 136 -9.43 1.36 14.33
C THR A 136 -8.90 0.16 15.13
N VAL A 137 -7.57 0.05 15.27
CA VAL A 137 -6.92 -0.86 16.22
C VAL A 137 -6.03 -0.03 17.14
N PRO A 138 -6.31 -0.02 18.45
CA PRO A 138 -5.52 0.76 19.40
C PRO A 138 -4.09 0.21 19.53
N PRO A 139 -3.13 1.02 20.02
CA PRO A 139 -1.76 0.60 20.25
C PRO A 139 -1.65 -0.75 20.95
N SER A 140 -1.04 -1.71 20.30
CA SER A 140 -0.95 -3.12 20.74
C SER A 140 0.43 -3.69 20.41
N ASP A 141 0.88 -4.63 21.21
CA ASP A 141 2.14 -5.33 20.96
C ASP A 141 1.89 -6.59 20.14
N LEU A 142 2.75 -6.81 19.14
CA LEU A 142 2.78 -8.01 18.31
C LEU A 142 4.17 -8.66 18.45
N PRO A 143 4.25 -9.91 18.94
CA PRO A 143 5.53 -10.60 19.12
C PRO A 143 6.40 -10.54 17.88
N ASN A 144 7.70 -10.34 18.04
CA ASN A 144 8.73 -10.17 17.01
C ASN A 144 8.55 -8.96 16.08
N ARG A 145 7.33 -8.48 15.89
CA ARG A 145 7.02 -7.34 15.01
C ARG A 145 7.23 -6.00 15.71
N GLY A 146 6.79 -5.87 16.94
CA GLY A 146 6.88 -4.66 17.74
C GLY A 146 5.51 -4.11 18.15
N ARG A 147 5.43 -2.80 18.38
CA ARG A 147 4.20 -2.11 18.76
C ARG A 147 3.57 -1.46 17.54
N TYR A 148 2.26 -1.61 17.38
CA TYR A 148 1.52 -1.12 16.20
C TYR A 148 0.16 -0.57 16.57
N ALA A 149 -0.41 0.25 15.68
CA ALA A 149 -1.82 0.64 15.68
C ALA A 149 -2.30 0.73 14.22
N VAL A 150 -3.59 0.46 13.97
CA VAL A 150 -4.20 0.65 12.65
C VAL A 150 -4.97 1.96 12.65
N VAL A 151 -4.73 2.76 11.65
CA VAL A 151 -5.28 4.10 11.48
C VAL A 151 -6.00 4.17 10.14
N GLU A 152 -7.17 4.77 10.15
CA GLU A 152 -7.89 5.24 8.97
C GLU A 152 -7.71 6.76 8.90
N ASP A 153 -7.13 7.25 7.81
CA ASP A 153 -6.90 8.68 7.64
C ASP A 153 -8.22 9.46 7.44
N PRO A 154 -8.21 10.80 7.47
CA PRO A 154 -9.44 11.58 7.32
C PRO A 154 -10.16 11.39 5.98
N GLN A 155 -9.51 10.83 4.97
CA GLN A 155 -10.09 10.54 3.67
C GLN A 155 -10.61 9.09 3.56
N GLY A 156 -10.23 8.20 4.51
CA GLY A 156 -10.68 6.81 4.57
C GLY A 156 -9.63 5.76 4.17
N ALA A 157 -8.38 6.15 3.96
CA ALA A 157 -7.31 5.20 3.67
C ALA A 157 -6.75 4.57 4.94
N PHE A 158 -6.61 3.24 4.94
CA PHE A 158 -6.06 2.48 6.06
C PHE A 158 -4.55 2.33 5.94
N PHE A 159 -3.86 2.46 7.06
CA PHE A 159 -2.44 2.16 7.21
C PHE A 159 -2.10 1.76 8.64
N VAL A 160 -0.94 1.16 8.84
CA VAL A 160 -0.41 0.82 10.16
C VAL A 160 0.67 1.80 10.53
N VAL A 161 0.65 2.30 11.77
CA VAL A 161 1.84 2.89 12.39
C VAL A 161 2.55 1.81 13.18
N LEU A 162 3.86 1.69 13.00
CA LEU A 162 4.67 0.61 13.54
C LEU A 162 5.97 1.12 14.15
N GLN A 163 6.24 0.72 15.38
CA GLN A 163 7.55 0.77 16.00
C GLN A 163 8.13 -0.64 15.99
N SER A 164 8.99 -0.92 15.01
CA SER A 164 9.52 -2.27 14.80
C SER A 164 10.44 -2.70 15.94
N ALA A 165 10.27 -3.94 16.41
CA ALA A 165 11.16 -4.56 17.40
C ALA A 165 12.55 -4.88 16.83
N SER A 166 12.64 -5.14 15.52
CA SER A 166 13.90 -5.42 14.82
C SER A 166 14.56 -4.18 14.23
N GLY A 167 13.95 -2.99 14.40
CA GLY A 167 14.36 -1.77 13.71
C GLY A 167 13.84 -1.69 12.28
N ASP A 168 14.20 -0.64 11.56
CA ASP A 168 13.75 -0.38 10.20
C ASP A 168 14.75 -0.91 9.17
N PRO A 169 14.29 -1.45 8.04
CA PRO A 169 15.18 -1.80 6.92
C PRO A 169 15.95 -0.57 6.44
N ARG A 170 17.24 -0.73 6.12
CA ARG A 170 18.07 0.36 5.59
C ARG A 170 17.50 0.94 4.32
N ASP A 171 17.75 2.23 4.08
CA ASP A 171 17.51 2.81 2.77
C ASP A 171 18.51 2.23 1.77
N THR A 172 18.02 1.79 0.62
CA THR A 172 18.84 1.35 -0.51
C THR A 172 18.38 2.04 -1.78
N GLN A 173 19.34 2.39 -2.63
CA GLN A 173 19.08 2.93 -3.96
C GLN A 173 18.91 1.81 -5.00
N HIS A 174 19.35 0.61 -4.66
CA HIS A 174 19.26 -0.54 -5.54
C HIS A 174 18.04 -1.37 -5.18
N ARG A 175 17.23 -1.69 -6.20
CA ARG A 175 16.10 -2.60 -6.10
C ARG A 175 16.23 -3.64 -7.20
N GLU A 176 16.04 -4.88 -6.83
CA GLU A 176 15.94 -5.96 -7.80
C GLU A 176 14.49 -6.15 -8.25
N PRO A 177 14.27 -6.62 -9.49
CA PRO A 177 12.92 -6.97 -9.93
C PRO A 177 12.24 -7.96 -8.98
N GLY A 178 10.99 -7.71 -8.63
CA GLY A 178 10.23 -8.43 -7.62
C GLY A 178 10.39 -7.91 -6.20
N GLU A 179 11.16 -6.85 -5.97
CA GLU A 179 11.20 -6.14 -4.68
C GLU A 179 10.18 -5.00 -4.63
N TRP A 180 9.74 -4.65 -3.41
CA TRP A 180 8.95 -3.44 -3.20
C TRP A 180 9.79 -2.22 -3.58
N LEU A 181 9.25 -1.39 -4.46
CA LEU A 181 9.93 -0.19 -4.92
C LEU A 181 9.60 1.01 -4.02
N TRP A 182 8.31 1.29 -3.84
CA TRP A 182 7.77 2.35 -3.00
C TRP A 182 6.25 2.16 -2.81
N SER A 183 5.57 3.12 -2.18
CA SER A 183 4.13 3.09 -2.02
C SER A 183 3.54 4.48 -2.19
N GLU A 184 2.31 4.53 -2.71
CA GLU A 184 1.57 5.77 -2.94
C GLU A 184 0.22 5.71 -2.24
N LEU A 185 -0.21 6.82 -1.69
CA LEU A 185 -1.59 7.02 -1.30
C LEU A 185 -2.37 7.55 -2.51
N TRP A 186 -3.42 6.86 -2.86
CA TRP A 186 -4.40 7.30 -3.84
C TRP A 186 -5.64 7.79 -3.10
N THR A 187 -6.02 9.06 -3.25
CA THR A 187 -7.05 9.71 -2.43
C THR A 187 -7.90 10.68 -3.22
N SER A 188 -9.15 10.87 -2.79
CA SER A 188 -10.10 11.80 -3.42
C SER A 188 -9.85 13.28 -3.10
N ASP A 189 -8.97 13.59 -2.11
CA ASP A 189 -8.56 14.95 -1.75
C ASP A 189 -7.06 14.96 -1.41
N ALA A 190 -6.22 15.01 -2.45
CA ALA A 190 -4.77 14.98 -2.28
C ALA A 190 -4.24 16.19 -1.48
N PRO A 191 -4.70 17.43 -1.66
CA PRO A 191 -4.28 18.55 -0.82
C PRO A 191 -4.57 18.35 0.67
N ALA A 192 -5.76 17.86 1.03
CA ALA A 192 -6.09 17.56 2.43
C ALA A 192 -5.27 16.40 2.99
N ALA A 193 -5.02 15.36 2.18
CA ALA A 193 -4.14 14.26 2.57
C ALA A 193 -2.70 14.74 2.77
N VAL A 194 -2.16 15.55 1.88
CA VAL A 194 -0.82 16.16 2.04
C VAL A 194 -0.74 16.89 3.38
N ALA A 195 -1.68 17.79 3.69
CA ALA A 195 -1.68 18.52 4.94
C ALA A 195 -1.74 17.58 6.16
N PHE A 196 -2.56 16.53 6.11
CA PHE A 196 -2.63 15.52 7.17
C PHE A 196 -1.29 14.82 7.37
N TYR A 197 -0.67 14.28 6.31
CA TYR A 197 0.57 13.52 6.44
C TYR A 197 1.79 14.40 6.76
N GLU A 198 1.82 15.67 6.33
CA GLU A 198 2.83 16.64 6.79
C GLU A 198 2.70 16.88 8.30
N ASP A 199 1.51 17.16 8.78
CA ASP A 199 1.27 17.36 10.20
C ASP A 199 1.48 16.07 11.00
N PHE A 200 1.06 14.92 10.48
CA PHE A 200 1.08 13.64 11.18
C PHE A 200 2.49 13.03 11.28
N LEU A 201 3.18 12.89 10.16
CA LEU A 201 4.47 12.20 10.06
C LEU A 201 5.66 13.16 9.95
N GLY A 202 5.42 14.47 9.84
CA GLY A 202 6.46 15.45 9.63
C GLY A 202 7.06 15.40 8.22
N TYR A 203 6.30 14.95 7.25
CA TYR A 203 6.72 14.99 5.86
C TYR A 203 6.84 16.44 5.36
N ARG A 204 7.67 16.63 4.35
CA ARG A 204 7.68 17.78 3.48
C ARG A 204 7.17 17.32 2.12
N SER A 205 6.16 17.96 1.59
CA SER A 205 5.66 17.66 0.25
C SER A 205 6.38 18.49 -0.81
N GLU A 206 6.47 17.92 -2.00
CA GLU A 206 6.86 18.61 -3.21
C GLU A 206 5.85 18.23 -4.30
N GLY A 207 5.04 19.20 -4.72
CA GLY A 207 4.11 19.02 -5.82
C GLY A 207 4.90 18.87 -7.11
N ILE A 208 4.87 17.70 -7.70
CA ILE A 208 5.27 17.50 -9.07
C ILE A 208 4.01 17.88 -9.87
N ALA A 209 3.86 19.17 -10.22
CA ALA A 209 2.87 19.57 -11.18
C ALA A 209 3.16 18.76 -12.43
N ALA A 210 2.35 17.72 -12.71
CA ALA A 210 2.22 17.31 -14.07
C ALA A 210 1.97 18.62 -14.84
N ARG A 211 2.71 18.86 -15.89
CA ARG A 211 2.70 20.11 -16.68
C ARG A 211 1.29 20.45 -17.14
N LEU A 212 0.48 20.99 -16.21
CA LEU A 212 -0.90 21.42 -16.47
C LEU A 212 -0.96 22.67 -17.33
N GLU A 213 0.14 23.43 -17.36
CA GLU A 213 0.25 24.60 -18.21
C GLU A 213 0.51 24.25 -19.69
N GLU A 214 1.02 23.04 -19.98
CA GLU A 214 1.26 22.60 -21.38
C GLU A 214 0.15 21.68 -21.94
N VAL A 215 -0.76 21.15 -21.11
CA VAL A 215 -1.87 20.26 -21.55
C VAL A 215 -3.23 20.96 -21.55
N ALA A 216 -3.30 22.23 -21.12
CA ALA A 216 -4.56 23.01 -21.12
C ALA A 216 -5.08 23.31 -22.50
N GLU A 217 -4.26 23.18 -23.54
CA GLU A 217 -4.66 23.27 -24.94
C GLU A 217 -4.04 22.05 -25.66
N ASP A 218 -4.88 21.13 -26.14
CA ASP A 218 -4.43 20.14 -27.08
C ASP A 218 -4.01 20.84 -28.41
N GLU A 219 -3.32 20.11 -29.28
CA GLU A 219 -2.86 20.56 -30.58
C GLU A 219 -4.01 21.07 -31.49
N TYR A 220 -5.27 20.99 -31.01
CA TYR A 220 -6.51 21.36 -31.71
C TYR A 220 -7.37 22.37 -30.96
N GLY A 221 -6.99 22.86 -29.77
CA GLY A 221 -7.70 23.92 -29.04
C GLY A 221 -9.06 23.50 -28.48
N GLU A 222 -9.33 22.23 -28.29
CA GLU A 222 -10.55 21.76 -27.65
C GLU A 222 -10.35 21.65 -26.12
N ALA A 223 -11.33 22.19 -25.38
CA ALA A 223 -11.34 22.08 -23.92
C ALA A 223 -11.37 20.63 -23.48
N ILE A 224 -10.43 20.24 -22.58
CA ILE A 224 -10.39 18.93 -21.95
C ILE A 224 -11.75 18.65 -21.32
N ALA A 225 -12.38 17.54 -21.67
CA ALA A 225 -13.70 17.16 -21.16
C ALA A 225 -13.63 16.96 -19.63
N GLU A 226 -14.73 17.25 -18.95
CA GLU A 226 -14.92 17.21 -17.48
C GLU A 226 -14.74 15.79 -16.86
N GLY A 227 -13.85 14.96 -17.38
CA GLY A 227 -13.50 13.62 -16.95
C GLY A 227 -12.00 13.33 -17.01
N ASP A 228 -11.22 14.20 -17.67
CA ASP A 228 -9.76 14.09 -17.79
C ASP A 228 -9.07 15.11 -16.87
N LEU A 229 -9.41 15.05 -15.57
CA LEU A 229 -8.66 15.82 -14.56
C LEU A 229 -7.24 15.30 -14.52
N PRO A 230 -6.24 16.17 -14.62
CA PRO A 230 -4.85 15.79 -14.54
C PRO A 230 -4.56 15.13 -13.18
N ILE A 231 -3.84 14.02 -13.22
CA ILE A 231 -3.39 13.33 -12.01
C ILE A 231 -2.43 14.26 -11.27
N VAL A 232 -2.88 14.82 -10.13
CA VAL A 232 -2.03 15.63 -9.25
C VAL A 232 -1.21 14.67 -8.39
N PHE A 233 0.11 14.79 -8.47
CA PHE A 233 1.05 13.97 -7.71
C PHE A 233 1.89 14.83 -6.77
N PHE A 234 2.06 14.35 -5.53
CA PHE A 234 2.95 14.93 -4.55
C PHE A 234 3.96 13.90 -4.08
N ALA A 235 5.24 14.21 -4.15
CA ALA A 235 6.28 13.43 -3.50
C ALA A 235 6.41 13.85 -2.03
N MET A 236 6.42 12.88 -1.12
CA MET A 236 6.49 13.09 0.33
C MET A 236 7.89 12.71 0.83
N TYR A 237 8.55 13.62 1.54
CA TYR A 237 9.94 13.48 1.97
C TYR A 237 10.11 13.50 3.47
N THR A 238 11.07 12.72 4.00
CA THR A 238 11.71 12.99 5.29
C THR A 238 13.19 13.32 5.01
N GLY A 239 13.61 14.53 5.38
CA GLY A 239 14.91 15.05 4.94
C GLY A 239 14.99 15.12 3.41
N GLU A 240 15.97 14.45 2.82
CA GLU A 240 16.17 14.37 1.37
C GLU A 240 15.63 13.06 0.75
N LYS A 241 15.01 12.19 1.56
CA LYS A 241 14.53 10.88 1.11
C LYS A 241 13.05 10.93 0.79
N VAL A 242 12.67 10.53 -0.42
CA VAL A 242 11.28 10.24 -0.79
C VAL A 242 10.82 9.05 0.05
N ARG A 243 9.67 9.16 0.68
CA ARG A 243 9.06 8.13 1.54
C ARG A 243 7.78 7.55 0.95
N ALA A 244 7.02 8.39 0.24
CA ALA A 244 5.75 8.01 -0.36
C ALA A 244 5.39 8.97 -1.50
N GLY A 245 4.37 8.60 -2.29
CA GLY A 245 3.65 9.50 -3.18
C GLY A 245 2.22 9.71 -2.69
N ILE A 246 1.58 10.81 -3.12
CA ILE A 246 0.15 11.03 -2.97
C ILE A 246 -0.43 11.39 -4.33
N HIS A 247 -1.41 10.61 -4.80
CA HIS A 247 -2.14 10.82 -6.04
C HIS A 247 -3.58 11.24 -5.81
N GLN A 248 -4.05 12.16 -6.66
CA GLN A 248 -5.45 12.55 -6.70
C GLN A 248 -6.27 11.52 -7.48
N LEU A 249 -7.25 10.91 -6.81
CA LEU A 249 -8.30 10.11 -7.44
C LEU A 249 -9.47 11.01 -7.90
N PRO A 250 -10.32 10.52 -8.80
CA PRO A 250 -11.67 11.07 -8.95
C PRO A 250 -12.40 11.12 -7.59
N ALA A 251 -13.32 12.09 -7.44
CA ALA A 251 -13.95 12.37 -6.15
C ALA A 251 -14.73 11.19 -5.52
N ASP A 252 -15.11 10.19 -6.32
CA ASP A 252 -15.81 8.97 -5.92
C ASP A 252 -14.89 7.74 -5.80
N GLY A 253 -13.59 7.90 -6.06
CA GLY A 253 -12.61 6.82 -5.90
C GLY A 253 -12.33 6.52 -4.42
N PRO A 254 -12.32 5.23 -4.01
CA PRO A 254 -12.03 4.85 -2.63
C PRO A 254 -10.56 5.12 -2.31
N PRO A 255 -10.24 5.88 -1.25
CA PRO A 255 -8.86 6.12 -0.85
C PRO A 255 -8.17 4.82 -0.40
N HIS A 256 -6.93 4.61 -0.85
CA HIS A 256 -6.14 3.43 -0.48
C HIS A 256 -4.65 3.65 -0.70
N TRP A 257 -3.85 2.89 0.01
CA TRP A 257 -2.43 2.77 -0.25
C TRP A 257 -2.17 1.74 -1.35
N LEU A 258 -1.30 2.08 -2.27
CA LEU A 258 -0.92 1.29 -3.44
C LEU A 258 0.59 1.01 -3.41
N PRO A 259 1.03 -0.21 -3.11
CA PRO A 259 2.44 -0.57 -3.20
C PRO A 259 2.85 -0.85 -4.64
N TYR A 260 4.08 -0.52 -4.98
CA TYR A 260 4.68 -0.79 -6.29
C TYR A 260 5.77 -1.84 -6.18
N VAL A 261 5.75 -2.77 -7.12
CA VAL A 261 6.79 -3.79 -7.29
C VAL A 261 7.70 -3.39 -8.47
N ALA A 262 9.00 -3.47 -8.25
CA ALA A 262 9.99 -3.26 -9.28
C ALA A 262 9.92 -4.37 -10.33
N VAL A 263 9.90 -4.02 -11.61
CA VAL A 263 9.94 -4.97 -12.73
C VAL A 263 10.97 -4.52 -13.78
N ARG A 264 11.48 -5.45 -14.58
CA ARG A 264 12.41 -5.11 -15.69
C ARG A 264 11.69 -4.56 -16.90
N ASP A 265 10.51 -5.11 -17.17
CA ASP A 265 9.67 -4.78 -18.31
C ASP A 265 8.21 -4.75 -17.86
N VAL A 266 7.59 -3.58 -17.97
CA VAL A 266 6.20 -3.37 -17.52
C VAL A 266 5.23 -4.13 -18.41
N ALA A 267 5.45 -4.16 -19.74
CA ALA A 267 4.54 -4.83 -20.66
C ALA A 267 4.56 -6.35 -20.44
N GLU A 268 5.74 -6.93 -20.16
CA GLU A 268 5.86 -8.35 -19.82
C GLU A 268 5.17 -8.66 -18.49
N ALA A 269 5.35 -7.81 -17.47
CA ALA A 269 4.70 -7.97 -16.17
C ALA A 269 3.17 -7.89 -16.29
N VAL A 270 2.64 -6.93 -17.05
CA VAL A 270 1.21 -6.78 -17.35
C VAL A 270 0.67 -8.01 -18.07
N ALA A 271 1.35 -8.48 -19.12
CA ALA A 271 0.91 -9.66 -19.87
C ALA A 271 0.84 -10.89 -18.96
N ARG A 272 1.85 -11.11 -18.13
CA ARG A 272 1.89 -12.21 -17.15
C ARG A 272 0.79 -12.10 -16.12
N ALA A 273 0.53 -10.89 -15.59
CA ALA A 273 -0.55 -10.67 -14.63
C ALA A 273 -1.92 -11.02 -15.24
N VAL A 274 -2.18 -10.60 -16.48
CA VAL A 274 -3.43 -10.94 -17.20
C VAL A 274 -3.56 -12.44 -17.42
N GLU A 275 -2.47 -13.13 -17.80
CA GLU A 275 -2.46 -14.60 -17.96
C GLU A 275 -2.79 -15.33 -16.65
N GLN A 276 -2.45 -14.76 -15.52
CA GLN A 276 -2.74 -15.30 -14.19
C GLN A 276 -4.08 -14.82 -13.60
N GLY A 277 -4.93 -14.18 -14.40
CA GLY A 277 -6.28 -13.76 -13.98
C GLY A 277 -6.34 -12.41 -13.28
N GLY A 278 -5.27 -11.64 -13.31
CA GLY A 278 -5.26 -10.25 -12.84
C GLY A 278 -5.97 -9.29 -13.81
N GLU A 279 -6.37 -8.13 -13.31
CA GLU A 279 -7.03 -7.06 -14.07
C GLU A 279 -6.06 -5.88 -14.27
N VAL A 280 -6.14 -5.24 -15.45
CA VAL A 280 -5.42 -3.98 -15.72
C VAL A 280 -6.34 -2.82 -15.36
N LEU A 281 -6.01 -2.11 -14.29
CA LEU A 281 -6.76 -0.95 -13.84
C LEU A 281 -6.33 0.32 -14.59
N LEU A 282 -5.01 0.54 -14.72
CA LEU A 282 -4.43 1.59 -15.57
C LEU A 282 -3.30 0.97 -16.40
N PRO A 283 -3.42 1.01 -17.73
CA PRO A 283 -2.42 0.46 -18.61
C PRO A 283 -1.14 1.32 -18.65
N PRO A 284 0.00 0.77 -19.13
CA PRO A 284 1.30 1.47 -19.12
C PRO A 284 1.26 2.84 -19.77
N GLU A 285 0.54 3.01 -20.87
CA GLU A 285 0.42 4.27 -21.61
C GLU A 285 -0.30 5.37 -20.81
N ALA A 286 -1.07 5.00 -19.79
CA ALA A 286 -1.76 5.94 -18.90
C ALA A 286 -0.96 6.30 -17.64
N VAL A 287 0.18 5.66 -17.41
CA VAL A 287 0.97 5.83 -16.17
C VAL A 287 2.43 6.08 -16.52
N ASN A 288 2.95 7.22 -16.08
CA ASN A 288 4.38 7.57 -16.13
C ASN A 288 5.06 7.25 -17.48
N ASN A 289 4.42 7.65 -18.57
CA ASN A 289 4.94 7.46 -19.96
C ASN A 289 5.29 6.01 -20.32
N GLY A 290 4.56 5.03 -19.79
CA GLY A 290 4.78 3.61 -20.07
C GLY A 290 5.71 2.91 -19.09
N GLU A 291 6.28 3.61 -18.12
CA GLU A 291 7.21 3.04 -17.14
C GLU A 291 6.52 2.38 -15.95
N ALA A 292 5.20 2.47 -15.84
CA ALA A 292 4.41 1.87 -14.76
C ALA A 292 3.04 1.42 -15.26
N ALA A 293 2.37 0.56 -14.50
CA ALA A 293 0.99 0.16 -14.69
C ALA A 293 0.33 -0.13 -13.34
N ILE A 294 -0.99 0.05 -13.26
CA ILE A 294 -1.76 -0.33 -12.07
C ILE A 294 -2.61 -1.54 -12.41
N LEU A 295 -2.50 -2.55 -11.57
CA LEU A 295 -3.12 -3.86 -11.73
C LEU A 295 -3.93 -4.19 -10.49
N ALA A 296 -4.81 -5.18 -10.61
CA ALA A 296 -5.39 -5.87 -9.46
C ALA A 296 -5.09 -7.37 -9.56
N ASP A 297 -4.88 -8.02 -8.43
CA ASP A 297 -4.79 -9.47 -8.37
C ASP A 297 -6.19 -10.12 -8.60
N PRO A 298 -6.31 -11.44 -8.76
CA PRO A 298 -7.60 -12.10 -9.00
C PRO A 298 -8.63 -11.88 -7.90
N THR A 299 -8.23 -11.45 -6.73
CA THR A 299 -9.13 -11.13 -5.61
C THR A 299 -9.61 -9.67 -5.62
N GLY A 300 -8.99 -8.83 -6.44
CA GLY A 300 -9.29 -7.41 -6.59
C GLY A 300 -8.36 -6.48 -5.81
N ALA A 301 -7.29 -6.99 -5.17
CA ALA A 301 -6.32 -6.16 -4.46
C ALA A 301 -5.47 -5.33 -5.46
N PRO A 302 -5.50 -3.98 -5.41
CA PRO A 302 -4.75 -3.14 -6.33
C PRO A 302 -3.27 -3.06 -5.94
N PHE A 303 -2.40 -3.04 -6.95
CA PHE A 303 -0.96 -2.81 -6.81
C PHE A 303 -0.38 -2.21 -8.08
N GLY A 304 0.78 -1.56 -7.96
CA GLY A 304 1.51 -1.02 -9.10
C GLY A 304 2.69 -1.90 -9.49
N VAL A 305 3.04 -1.89 -10.77
CA VAL A 305 4.34 -2.33 -11.27
C VAL A 305 5.06 -1.16 -11.91
N GLN A 306 6.36 -1.05 -11.68
CA GLN A 306 7.16 0.02 -12.24
C GLN A 306 8.52 -0.50 -12.71
N GLN A 307 8.96 -0.01 -13.87
CA GLN A 307 10.27 -0.38 -14.41
C GLN A 307 11.40 0.11 -13.51
N TRP A 308 12.31 -0.80 -13.15
CA TRP A 308 13.49 -0.51 -12.37
C TRP A 308 14.64 -1.48 -12.70
N PRO A 309 15.90 -1.02 -12.88
CA PRO A 309 16.27 0.41 -12.92
C PRO A 309 15.59 1.15 -14.08
N ARG A 310 15.42 2.45 -13.92
CA ARG A 310 14.88 3.28 -15.01
C ARG A 310 15.80 3.19 -16.23
N PRO A 311 15.27 3.24 -17.46
CA PRO A 311 16.09 3.33 -18.68
C PRO A 311 17.07 4.51 -18.57
N GLU A 312 18.32 4.30 -19.00
CA GLU A 312 19.30 5.38 -19.10
C GLU A 312 18.77 6.45 -20.08
N GLY A 313 18.43 7.63 -19.58
CA GLY A 313 17.91 8.76 -20.34
C GLY A 313 16.58 9.34 -19.84
N GLY A 314 15.98 8.75 -18.83
CA GLY A 314 14.76 9.23 -18.17
C GLY A 314 15.00 10.24 -17.04
N ASP A 315 15.96 11.18 -17.22
CA ASP A 315 16.11 12.35 -16.36
C ASP A 315 15.10 13.43 -16.82
N ARG A 316 13.97 13.51 -16.10
CA ARG A 316 13.28 14.80 -15.92
C ARG A 316 12.33 14.74 -14.74
#